data_95db3078bbf2967b3ea61205c12ce385
#
_entry.id   95db3078bbf2967b3ea61205c12ce385
#
_cell.length_a   1.000
_cell.length_b   1.000
_cell.length_c   1.000
_cell.angle_alpha   90.00
_cell.angle_beta   90.00
_cell.angle_gamma   90.00
#
_symmetry.space_group_name_H-M   'P 1'
#
loop_
_entity.id
_entity.type
_entity.pdbx_description
1 polymer ?
#
loop_
_entity_poly.entity_id
_entity_poly.type
_entity_poly.pdbx_seq_one_letter_code
_entity_poly.pdbx_strand_id
1 'polypeptide(L)'
;KYLLEGRAFILICDEARSWYETYFFQHINANRARPLLPFFSLKSLFERKIQNNEDIILLNDMLEIAFPNGFVYFYIGTARDKRSLIARSKNDSLLWLFDEQLQNSFYLDSNDKDLDFKLISLYKLFDKSLDAILFSKVSL
;
A
#
# COMPACT_ATOMS: atom_id res chain seq x y z
N LYS A 1 -7.49 -6.01 -10.45
CA LYS A 1 -7.67 -7.40 -10.05
C LYS A 1 -8.05 -7.52 -8.57
N TYR A 2 -7.13 -7.21 -7.66
CA TYR A 2 -7.35 -7.41 -6.21
C TYR A 2 -8.57 -6.67 -5.66
N LEU A 3 -8.81 -5.45 -6.14
CA LEU A 3 -9.96 -4.67 -5.71
C LEU A 3 -11.28 -5.35 -6.04
N LEU A 4 -11.39 -5.92 -7.22
CA LEU A 4 -12.59 -6.64 -7.67
C LEU A 4 -12.77 -7.98 -6.96
N GLU A 5 -11.69 -8.55 -6.42
CA GLU A 5 -11.74 -9.77 -5.61
C GLU A 5 -12.19 -9.48 -4.16
N GLY A 6 -12.40 -8.22 -3.80
CA GLY A 6 -12.78 -7.84 -2.44
C GLY A 6 -11.63 -7.92 -1.44
N ARG A 7 -10.39 -7.88 -1.89
CA ARG A 7 -9.22 -7.92 -1.00
C ARG A 7 -9.03 -6.58 -0.30
N ALA A 8 -8.55 -6.65 0.94
CA ALA A 8 -8.12 -5.47 1.67
C ALA A 8 -6.69 -5.08 1.26
N PHE A 9 -6.42 -3.77 1.28
CA PHE A 9 -5.09 -3.21 1.00
C PHE A 9 -4.51 -2.68 2.31
N ILE A 10 -3.37 -3.21 2.73
CA ILE A 10 -2.71 -2.81 3.96
C ILE A 10 -1.52 -1.93 3.59
N LEU A 11 -1.67 -0.62 3.80
CA LEU A 11 -0.66 0.36 3.44
C LEU A 11 0.42 0.43 4.51
N ILE A 12 1.67 0.38 4.07
CA ILE A 12 2.86 0.51 4.90
C ILE A 12 3.78 1.52 4.24
N CYS A 13 4.12 2.61 4.95
CA CYS A 13 5.11 3.57 4.49
C CYS A 13 6.31 3.55 5.41
N ASP A 14 7.50 3.84 4.89
CA ASP A 14 8.66 4.07 5.74
C ASP A 14 8.50 5.40 6.51
N GLU A 15 9.38 5.64 7.47
CA GLU A 15 9.26 6.82 8.34
C GLU A 15 9.35 8.13 7.54
N ALA A 16 10.22 8.19 6.55
CA ALA A 16 10.38 9.38 5.72
C ALA A 16 9.14 9.70 4.88
N ARG A 17 8.25 8.73 4.66
CA ARG A 17 6.99 8.89 3.91
C ARG A 17 5.76 8.85 4.81
N SER A 18 5.91 9.05 6.10
CA SER A 18 4.76 9.08 7.01
C SER A 18 3.74 10.16 6.63
N TRP A 19 4.20 11.31 6.11
CA TRP A 19 3.33 12.37 5.60
C TRP A 19 2.48 11.89 4.41
N TYR A 20 3.05 11.05 3.55
CA TYR A 20 2.37 10.53 2.37
C TYR A 20 1.29 9.52 2.78
N GLU A 21 1.55 8.70 3.79
CA GLU A 21 0.54 7.82 4.37
C GLU A 21 -0.65 8.62 4.91
N THR A 22 -0.38 9.70 5.64
CA THR A 22 -1.43 10.60 6.14
C THR A 22 -2.23 11.21 4.99
N TYR A 23 -1.55 11.72 3.98
CA TYR A 23 -2.18 12.28 2.78
C TYR A 23 -3.08 11.24 2.09
N PHE A 24 -2.57 10.03 1.92
CA PHE A 24 -3.29 8.93 1.29
C PHE A 24 -4.63 8.65 2.01
N PHE A 25 -4.59 8.50 3.32
CA PHE A 25 -5.79 8.19 4.10
C PHE A 25 -6.74 9.38 4.25
N GLN A 26 -6.26 10.60 4.12
CA GLN A 26 -7.13 11.77 4.09
C GLN A 26 -7.98 11.82 2.82
N HIS A 27 -7.54 11.23 1.73
CA HIS A 27 -8.13 11.41 0.42
C HIS A 27 -8.79 10.16 -0.17
N ILE A 28 -8.29 8.97 0.16
CA ILE A 28 -8.72 7.74 -0.54
C ILE A 28 -10.22 7.46 -0.43
N ASN A 29 -10.83 7.76 0.70
CA ASN A 29 -12.25 7.56 0.94
C ASN A 29 -13.02 8.86 1.13
N ALA A 30 -12.45 9.99 0.67
CA ALA A 30 -13.10 11.29 0.74
C ALA A 30 -14.14 11.52 -0.38
N ASN A 31 -14.04 10.78 -1.48
CA ASN A 31 -14.96 10.93 -2.61
C ASN A 31 -16.29 10.24 -2.31
N ARG A 32 -17.34 11.06 -2.15
CA ARG A 32 -18.70 10.57 -1.85
C ARG A 32 -19.38 9.90 -3.03
N ALA A 33 -18.85 10.06 -4.24
CA ALA A 33 -19.46 9.52 -5.45
C ALA A 33 -19.09 8.04 -5.69
N ARG A 34 -18.25 7.46 -4.84
CA ARG A 34 -17.85 6.06 -4.94
C ARG A 34 -17.96 5.36 -3.59
N PRO A 35 -18.09 4.01 -3.56
CA PRO A 35 -18.14 3.27 -2.30
C PRO A 35 -16.81 3.37 -1.56
N LEU A 36 -16.84 3.11 -0.25
CA LEU A 36 -15.63 3.06 0.56
C LEU A 36 -14.72 1.95 0.07
N LEU A 37 -13.44 2.29 -0.11
CA LEU A 37 -12.42 1.36 -0.53
C LEU A 37 -11.74 0.71 0.66
N PRO A 38 -11.39 -0.58 0.59
CA PRO A 38 -10.83 -1.33 1.71
C PRO A 38 -9.32 -1.08 1.87
N PHE A 39 -8.93 0.15 2.16
CA PHE A 39 -7.56 0.54 2.47
C PHE A 39 -7.40 0.78 3.96
N PHE A 40 -6.39 0.15 4.55
CA PHE A 40 -6.13 0.22 5.99
C PHE A 40 -4.66 0.51 6.24
N SER A 41 -4.38 1.28 7.31
CA SER A 41 -3.01 1.49 7.77
C SER A 41 -2.59 0.33 8.66
N LEU A 42 -1.42 -0.23 8.42
CA LEU A 42 -0.88 -1.27 9.29
C LEU A 42 -0.77 -0.79 10.74
N LYS A 43 -0.34 0.46 10.94
CA LYS A 43 -0.21 1.05 12.28
C LYS A 43 -1.52 1.02 13.06
N SER A 44 -2.65 1.21 12.38
CA SER A 44 -3.97 1.20 13.02
C SER A 44 -4.47 -0.20 13.31
N LEU A 45 -4.06 -1.19 12.52
CA LEU A 45 -4.50 -2.57 12.67
C LEU A 45 -3.65 -3.38 13.66
N PHE A 46 -2.36 -3.05 13.74
CA PHE A 46 -1.40 -3.84 14.50
C PHE A 46 -0.43 -2.91 15.21
N GLU A 47 -0.69 -2.66 16.50
CA GLU A 47 0.10 -1.73 17.32
C GLU A 47 1.37 -2.37 17.88
N ARG A 48 1.49 -3.70 17.82
CA ARG A 48 2.66 -4.42 18.33
C ARG A 48 3.88 -4.14 17.48
N LYS A 49 5.02 -4.04 18.16
CA LYS A 49 6.30 -3.86 17.48
C LYS A 49 6.73 -5.15 16.78
N ILE A 50 7.03 -5.06 15.50
CA ILE A 50 7.50 -6.20 14.71
C ILE A 50 9.03 -6.22 14.75
N GLN A 51 9.60 -7.27 15.33
CA GLN A 51 11.04 -7.37 15.58
C GLN A 51 11.73 -8.47 14.78
N ASN A 52 11.00 -9.51 14.37
CA ASN A 52 11.58 -10.69 13.72
C ASN A 52 10.58 -11.34 12.75
N ASN A 53 11.01 -12.41 12.09
CA ASN A 53 10.17 -13.13 11.13
C ASN A 53 8.95 -13.81 11.79
N GLU A 54 9.07 -14.23 13.04
CA GLU A 54 7.95 -14.85 13.75
C GLU A 54 6.81 -13.85 13.94
N ASP A 55 7.14 -12.59 14.22
CA ASP A 55 6.15 -11.51 14.32
C ASP A 55 5.45 -11.28 12.98
N ILE A 56 6.18 -11.38 11.88
CA ILE A 56 5.61 -11.23 10.52
C ILE A 56 4.66 -12.38 10.21
N ILE A 57 5.03 -13.61 10.56
CA ILE A 57 4.18 -14.78 10.38
C ILE A 57 2.88 -14.62 11.18
N LEU A 58 2.99 -14.21 12.43
CA LEU A 58 1.83 -13.96 13.29
C LEU A 58 0.93 -12.87 12.69
N LEU A 59 1.51 -11.77 12.22
CA LEU A 59 0.77 -10.69 11.57
C LEU A 59 0.00 -11.21 10.36
N ASN A 60 0.66 -11.97 9.48
CA ASN A 60 0.02 -12.52 8.30
C ASN A 60 -1.16 -13.44 8.67
N ASP A 61 -0.98 -14.29 9.68
CA ASP A 61 -2.04 -15.17 10.15
C ASP A 61 -3.23 -14.39 10.70
N MET A 62 -2.98 -13.35 11.48
CA MET A 62 -4.04 -12.49 12.03
C MET A 62 -4.80 -11.76 10.93
N LEU A 63 -4.09 -11.26 9.91
CA LEU A 63 -4.73 -10.56 8.80
C LEU A 63 -5.54 -11.50 7.91
N GLU A 64 -5.12 -12.74 7.74
CA GLU A 64 -5.88 -13.75 7.01
C GLU A 64 -7.21 -14.05 7.70
N ILE A 65 -7.23 -14.08 9.03
CA ILE A 65 -8.44 -14.26 9.80
C ILE A 65 -9.35 -13.04 9.69
N ALA A 66 -8.77 -11.84 9.80
CA ALA A 66 -9.52 -10.58 9.76
C ALA A 66 -10.12 -10.29 8.38
N PHE A 67 -9.47 -10.73 7.31
CA PHE A 67 -9.89 -10.46 5.93
C PHE A 67 -10.09 -11.77 5.16
N PRO A 68 -11.25 -12.41 5.28
CA PRO A 68 -11.49 -13.72 4.66
C PRO A 68 -11.39 -13.73 3.13
N ASN A 69 -11.63 -12.58 2.47
CA ASN A 69 -11.47 -12.46 1.02
C ASN A 69 -10.02 -12.20 0.61
N GLY A 70 -9.10 -12.18 1.56
CA GLY A 70 -7.69 -11.93 1.33
C GLY A 70 -7.29 -10.48 1.54
N PHE A 71 -6.00 -10.27 1.54
CA PHE A 71 -5.40 -8.94 1.65
C PHE A 71 -4.12 -8.89 0.85
N VAL A 72 -3.68 -7.68 0.52
CA VAL A 72 -2.37 -7.43 -0.08
C VAL A 72 -1.71 -6.30 0.67
N TYR A 73 -0.39 -6.37 0.82
CA TYR A 73 0.37 -5.24 1.32
C TYR A 73 0.65 -4.26 0.20
N PHE A 74 0.59 -2.98 0.53
CA PHE A 74 1.02 -1.90 -0.35
C PHE A 74 2.10 -1.12 0.39
N TYR A 75 3.35 -1.32 -0.03
CA TYR A 75 4.50 -0.70 0.61
C TYR A 75 5.03 0.46 -0.24
N ILE A 76 5.29 1.59 0.43
CA ILE A 76 5.88 2.78 -0.19
C ILE A 76 7.06 3.22 0.68
N GLY A 77 8.27 3.03 0.19
CA GLY A 77 9.46 3.38 0.95
C GLY A 77 10.72 2.76 0.38
N THR A 78 11.80 2.78 1.18
CA THR A 78 13.07 2.18 0.80
C THR A 78 13.06 0.68 1.08
N ALA A 79 13.77 -0.10 0.25
CA ALA A 79 13.89 -1.54 0.47
C ALA A 79 14.74 -1.88 1.71
N ARG A 80 15.55 -0.93 2.18
CA ARG A 80 16.39 -1.11 3.37
C ARG A 80 15.60 -1.04 4.67
N ASP A 81 14.46 -0.36 4.67
CA ASP A 81 13.61 -0.25 5.85
C ASP A 81 13.05 -1.63 6.21
N LYS A 82 13.06 -1.96 7.50
CA LYS A 82 12.55 -3.26 7.99
C LYS A 82 11.10 -3.51 7.64
N ARG A 83 10.31 -2.46 7.48
CA ARG A 83 8.90 -2.56 7.10
C ARG A 83 8.72 -3.16 5.72
N SER A 84 9.71 -3.02 4.81
CA SER A 84 9.67 -3.65 3.50
C SER A 84 9.63 -5.17 3.59
N LEU A 85 10.23 -5.76 4.63
CA LEU A 85 10.22 -7.20 4.85
C LEU A 85 8.81 -7.73 5.13
N ILE A 86 7.97 -6.93 5.76
CA ILE A 86 6.55 -7.29 5.98
C ILE A 86 5.86 -7.46 4.63
N ALA A 87 5.95 -6.45 3.76
CA ALA A 87 5.33 -6.50 2.45
C ALA A 87 5.92 -7.62 1.59
N ARG A 88 7.23 -7.83 1.67
CA ARG A 88 7.93 -8.85 0.88
C ARG A 88 7.66 -10.28 1.37
N SER A 89 7.03 -10.44 2.51
CA SER A 89 6.60 -11.76 3.01
C SER A 89 5.47 -12.37 2.19
N LYS A 90 4.81 -11.57 1.33
CA LYS A 90 3.76 -12.02 0.42
C LYS A 90 4.16 -11.71 -1.03
N ASN A 91 3.93 -12.67 -1.92
CA ASN A 91 4.33 -12.56 -3.32
C ASN A 91 3.47 -11.58 -4.14
N ASP A 92 2.26 -11.30 -3.70
CA ASP A 92 1.30 -10.45 -4.42
C ASP A 92 1.25 -9.01 -3.90
N SER A 93 2.23 -8.60 -3.11
CA SER A 93 2.32 -7.25 -2.57
C SER A 93 2.58 -6.22 -3.67
N LEU A 94 2.05 -5.01 -3.47
CA LEU A 94 2.37 -3.84 -4.29
C LEU A 94 3.55 -3.12 -3.64
N LEU A 95 4.61 -2.91 -4.42
CA LEU A 95 5.86 -2.32 -3.91
C LEU A 95 6.21 -1.07 -4.72
N TRP A 96 6.21 0.08 -4.07
CA TRP A 96 6.77 1.32 -4.60
C TRP A 96 8.07 1.58 -3.85
N LEU A 97 9.20 1.26 -4.50
CA LEU A 97 10.51 1.26 -3.85
C LEU A 97 11.38 2.41 -4.30
N PHE A 98 12.02 3.06 -3.33
CA PHE A 98 12.97 4.13 -3.58
C PHE A 98 14.37 3.56 -3.77
N ASP A 99 15.02 3.99 -4.87
CA ASP A 99 16.43 3.78 -5.16
C ASP A 99 16.85 2.32 -5.37
N GLU A 100 15.92 1.40 -5.47
CA GLU A 100 16.20 0.00 -5.70
C GLU A 100 15.13 -0.62 -6.61
N GLN A 101 15.57 -1.42 -7.58
CA GLN A 101 14.69 -2.13 -8.49
C GLN A 101 14.60 -3.59 -8.08
N LEU A 102 13.42 -4.02 -7.63
CA LEU A 102 13.11 -5.41 -7.38
C LEU A 102 12.09 -5.90 -8.39
N GLN A 103 11.96 -7.22 -8.54
CA GLN A 103 10.96 -7.80 -9.40
C GLN A 103 9.55 -7.39 -8.93
N ASN A 104 8.71 -6.98 -9.89
CA ASN A 104 7.34 -6.53 -9.63
C ASN A 104 7.24 -5.30 -8.72
N SER A 105 8.27 -4.46 -8.71
CA SER A 105 8.24 -3.19 -7.98
C SER A 105 8.17 -2.00 -8.93
N PHE A 106 7.62 -0.89 -8.44
CA PHE A 106 7.66 0.39 -9.11
C PHE A 106 8.82 1.20 -8.54
N TYR A 107 9.71 1.65 -9.42
CA TYR A 107 10.93 2.37 -9.03
C TYR A 107 10.67 3.86 -8.82
N LEU A 108 11.20 4.41 -7.73
CA LEU A 108 11.17 5.83 -7.42
C LEU A 108 12.58 6.30 -7.06
N ASP A 109 12.90 7.56 -7.38
CA ASP A 109 14.20 8.17 -7.08
C ASP A 109 14.06 9.15 -5.91
N SER A 110 14.71 8.87 -4.78
CA SER A 110 14.67 9.71 -3.60
C SER A 110 15.41 11.05 -3.78
N ASN A 111 16.28 11.15 -4.78
CA ASN A 111 17.03 12.36 -5.09
C ASN A 111 16.33 13.28 -6.08
N ASP A 112 15.13 12.94 -6.52
CA ASP A 112 14.35 13.77 -7.42
C ASP A 112 13.99 15.08 -6.74
N LYS A 113 14.24 16.21 -7.42
CA LYS A 113 13.94 17.54 -6.87
C LYS A 113 12.47 17.78 -6.63
N ASP A 114 11.61 17.18 -7.44
CA ASP A 114 10.17 17.34 -7.37
C ASP A 114 9.48 16.10 -6.80
N LEU A 115 10.19 15.38 -5.92
CA LEU A 115 9.71 14.10 -5.39
C LEU A 115 8.31 14.18 -4.77
N ASP A 116 8.09 15.18 -3.92
CA ASP A 116 6.80 15.32 -3.23
C ASP A 116 5.66 15.57 -4.22
N PHE A 117 5.90 16.41 -5.23
CA PHE A 117 4.95 16.64 -6.32
C PHE A 117 4.66 15.37 -7.10
N LYS A 118 5.69 14.58 -7.39
CA LYS A 118 5.53 13.31 -8.11
C LYS A 118 4.73 12.31 -7.29
N LEU A 119 4.96 12.24 -5.99
CA LEU A 119 4.20 11.36 -5.12
C LEU A 119 2.72 11.75 -5.06
N ILE A 120 2.42 13.03 -4.98
CA ILE A 120 1.04 13.53 -5.02
C ILE A 120 0.41 13.22 -6.37
N SER A 121 1.14 13.41 -7.47
CA SER A 121 0.66 13.09 -8.82
C SER A 121 0.42 11.59 -8.99
N LEU A 122 1.29 10.75 -8.45
CA LEU A 122 1.12 9.30 -8.45
C LEU A 122 -0.13 8.89 -7.67
N TYR A 123 -0.37 9.52 -6.52
CA TYR A 123 -1.59 9.27 -5.78
C TYR A 123 -2.84 9.59 -6.61
N LYS A 124 -2.85 10.75 -7.26
CA LYS A 124 -3.99 11.16 -8.12
C LYS A 124 -4.20 10.20 -9.27
N LEU A 125 -3.12 9.73 -9.90
CA LEU A 125 -3.21 8.75 -10.97
C LEU A 125 -3.73 7.42 -10.45
N PHE A 126 -3.26 6.97 -9.30
CA PHE A 126 -3.72 5.77 -8.64
C PHE A 126 -5.22 5.86 -8.31
N ASP A 127 -5.65 6.99 -7.74
CA ASP A 127 -7.04 7.24 -7.40
C ASP A 127 -7.96 7.22 -8.64
N LYS A 128 -7.53 7.83 -9.73
CA LYS A 128 -8.25 7.77 -11.01
C LYS A 128 -8.31 6.36 -11.58
N SER A 129 -7.26 5.58 -11.40
CA SER A 129 -7.24 4.18 -11.83
C SER A 129 -8.25 3.35 -11.07
N LEU A 130 -8.43 3.61 -9.77
CA LEU A 130 -9.46 2.97 -8.97
C LEU A 130 -10.86 3.33 -9.46
N ASP A 131 -11.11 4.59 -9.79
CA ASP A 131 -12.38 5.01 -10.39
C ASP A 131 -12.65 4.29 -11.70
N ALA A 132 -11.63 4.18 -12.56
CA ALA A 132 -11.76 3.52 -13.85
C ALA A 132 -12.12 2.03 -13.69
N ILE A 133 -11.54 1.36 -12.70
CA ILE A 133 -11.82 -0.04 -12.39
C ILE A 133 -13.25 -0.19 -11.86
N LEU A 134 -13.63 0.62 -10.88
CA LEU A 134 -14.94 0.55 -10.22
C LEU A 134 -16.10 0.86 -11.18
N PHE A 135 -15.90 1.79 -12.10
CA PHE A 135 -16.92 2.20 -13.05
C PHE A 135 -16.77 1.54 -14.42
N SER A 136 -15.99 0.46 -14.50
CA SER A 136 -15.79 -0.34 -15.72
C SER A 136 -15.28 0.47 -16.92
N LYS A 137 -14.51 1.52 -16.66
CA LYS A 137 -13.89 2.35 -17.70
C LYS A 137 -12.66 1.72 -18.31
N VAL A 138 -12.07 0.72 -17.65
CA VAL A 138 -10.88 -0.01 -18.09
C VAL A 138 -11.18 -1.50 -18.08
N SER A 139 -10.82 -2.18 -19.16
CA SER A 139 -10.90 -3.64 -19.22
C SER A 139 -9.73 -4.25 -18.42
N LEU A 140 -10.03 -5.20 -17.60
CA LEU A 140 -9.04 -5.89 -16.78
C LEU A 140 -8.66 -7.24 -17.35
#